data_479e029b13c4f39efc02b9f7e0f7fcd8
#
_entry.id   479e029b13c4f39efc02b9f7e0f7fcd8
#
_cell.length_a   1.000
_cell.length_b   1.000
_cell.length_c   1.000
_cell.angle_alpha   90.00
_cell.angle_beta   90.00
_cell.angle_gamma   90.00
#
_symmetry.space_group_name_H-M   'P 1'
#
loop_
_entity.id
_entity.type
_entity.pdbx_description
1 polymer ?
#
loop_
_entity_poly.entity_id
_entity_poly.type
_entity_poly.pdbx_seq_one_letter_code
_entity_poly.pdbx_strand_id
1 'polypeptide(L)'
;FCPLRILIINLTIMKRKATLLFLVTFVLLLGAVAQEKLKTVIEPLQNERWWGGFVALGNQMPFNDHLRMQDMSRNNMNNQVVPFMLSSEGRYIWAENPFCFEVKDGQLIIYSDSEKIEPVKAGTTLKEALLAASAKHFPPSGKIPEPTFFSLPQYNTWIELMYDQNQEDIMNYAHKAVENGFPQGVFMVDDNWQRYYGNFDFKTERFPDPKGMTDELHRMGFKVMLWVAPYVSPDSPEFRELEAKGYLLKDKNGRTAIIHWWNGYSACYDTTNPEAMNYLKEQLKANQEKYGIDGFKFDGGDVAYMTGEYTFHDKNANVNTFMEKWAEIGLSFPYNELRASWKLGGQALVQRLGDKDYSWRATQLLIPDMTAAGLLGHYYTCPDMVGGGQFGAFLNVKKFDEELIVRSCQVHALMPMMQFSVAPWRILSKENVAICAKYAHLHQQMGDYILELAKHASKTGEPIVRHMEYQYPHQGFIDCKDQFMLGDKYLVAPMLTSGTSRTVMLPKGRWKDDRGKVFKGPRTMTIDVPLERLPYFEKLTK
;
A
#
# COMPACT_ATOMS: atom_id res chain seq x y z
N PHE A 1 -82.95 3.83 13.51
CA PHE A 1 -81.78 4.56 13.02
C PHE A 1 -80.63 3.57 12.85
N CYS A 2 -80.15 3.44 11.62
CA CYS A 2 -79.46 2.28 11.09
C CYS A 2 -77.95 2.33 11.41
N PRO A 3 -77.42 1.34 12.14
CA PRO A 3 -75.95 1.29 12.44
C PRO A 3 -75.08 1.08 11.17
N LEU A 4 -75.66 0.74 10.02
CA LEU A 4 -74.96 0.47 8.77
C LEU A 4 -74.33 1.74 8.15
N ARG A 5 -74.91 2.93 8.33
CA ARG A 5 -74.38 4.19 7.78
C ARG A 5 -73.11 4.65 8.46
N ILE A 6 -72.91 4.41 9.77
CA ILE A 6 -71.70 4.78 10.49
C ILE A 6 -70.56 3.84 10.13
N LEU A 7 -70.83 2.57 9.87
CA LEU A 7 -69.82 1.59 9.47
C LEU A 7 -69.26 1.89 8.04
N ILE A 8 -70.14 2.31 7.11
CA ILE A 8 -69.74 2.65 5.71
C ILE A 8 -68.92 3.93 5.69
N ILE A 9 -69.23 4.95 6.49
CA ILE A 9 -68.46 6.20 6.58
C ILE A 9 -67.09 5.93 7.20
N ASN A 10 -67.00 5.09 8.22
CA ASN A 10 -65.70 4.73 8.85
C ASN A 10 -64.83 3.89 7.88
N LEU A 11 -65.39 2.97 7.10
CA LEU A 11 -64.63 2.21 6.10
C LEU A 11 -64.12 3.11 4.98
N THR A 12 -64.91 4.10 4.54
CA THR A 12 -64.51 5.04 3.49
C THR A 12 -63.40 5.99 3.94
N ILE A 13 -63.44 6.44 5.20
CA ILE A 13 -62.39 7.29 5.81
C ILE A 13 -61.15 6.46 6.05
N MET A 14 -61.22 5.22 6.51
CA MET A 14 -60.05 4.32 6.62
C MET A 14 -59.42 3.99 5.27
N LYS A 15 -60.21 3.73 4.22
CA LYS A 15 -59.65 3.51 2.86
C LYS A 15 -58.96 4.76 2.32
N ARG A 16 -59.53 5.96 2.51
CA ARG A 16 -58.88 7.24 2.10
C ARG A 16 -57.62 7.53 2.89
N LYS A 17 -57.59 7.25 4.19
CA LYS A 17 -56.35 7.38 5.00
C LYS A 17 -55.29 6.36 4.59
N ALA A 18 -55.67 5.11 4.33
CA ALA A 18 -54.75 4.09 3.85
C ALA A 18 -54.22 4.42 2.44
N THR A 19 -55.06 4.94 1.53
CA THR A 19 -54.60 5.36 0.20
C THR A 19 -53.69 6.60 0.27
N LEU A 20 -53.98 7.57 1.16
CA LEU A 20 -53.15 8.73 1.36
C LEU A 20 -51.81 8.35 2.02
N LEU A 21 -51.81 7.42 2.99
CA LEU A 21 -50.58 6.89 3.59
C LEU A 21 -49.73 6.12 2.58
N PHE A 22 -50.38 5.32 1.69
CA PHE A 22 -49.70 4.59 0.62
C PHE A 22 -49.12 5.53 -0.46
N LEU A 23 -49.83 6.61 -0.81
CA LEU A 23 -49.32 7.64 -1.73
C LEU A 23 -48.15 8.44 -1.10
N VAL A 24 -48.27 8.80 0.17
CA VAL A 24 -47.19 9.52 0.87
C VAL A 24 -45.95 8.63 1.05
N THR A 25 -46.15 7.33 1.37
CA THR A 25 -45.06 6.35 1.44
C THR A 25 -44.45 6.07 0.06
N PHE A 26 -45.26 6.03 -0.98
CA PHE A 26 -44.79 5.84 -2.37
C PHE A 26 -44.07 7.08 -2.91
N VAL A 27 -44.51 8.30 -2.54
CA VAL A 27 -43.80 9.56 -2.86
C VAL A 27 -42.50 9.71 -2.03
N LEU A 28 -42.47 9.22 -0.78
CA LEU A 28 -41.24 9.19 0.02
C LEU A 28 -40.27 8.10 -0.45
N LEU A 29 -40.74 6.99 -1.03
CA LEU A 29 -39.93 5.95 -1.65
C LEU A 29 -39.40 6.37 -3.04
N LEU A 30 -40.09 7.27 -3.74
CA LEU A 30 -39.61 7.86 -4.99
C LEU A 30 -38.65 9.04 -4.77
N GLY A 31 -38.48 9.52 -3.53
CA GLY A 31 -37.58 10.61 -3.17
C GLY A 31 -36.10 10.20 -2.99
N ALA A 32 -35.78 8.92 -3.00
CA ALA A 32 -34.40 8.47 -3.17
C ALA A 32 -34.11 8.28 -4.67
N VAL A 33 -34.19 9.36 -5.44
CA VAL A 33 -33.55 9.41 -6.75
C VAL A 33 -32.05 9.26 -6.46
N ALA A 34 -31.49 8.10 -6.73
CA ALA A 34 -30.04 7.96 -6.76
C ALA A 34 -29.54 9.07 -7.68
N GLN A 35 -28.76 9.99 -7.14
CA GLN A 35 -28.21 11.10 -7.93
C GLN A 35 -27.46 10.44 -9.10
N GLU A 36 -27.87 10.72 -10.33
CA GLU A 36 -27.27 10.12 -11.51
C GLU A 36 -25.81 10.62 -11.56
N LYS A 37 -24.84 9.67 -11.53
CA LYS A 37 -23.42 10.01 -11.56
C LYS A 37 -23.10 10.77 -12.85
N LEU A 38 -22.32 11.81 -12.75
CA LEU A 38 -21.79 12.52 -13.90
C LEU A 38 -20.86 11.60 -14.67
N LYS A 39 -21.23 11.32 -15.92
CA LYS A 39 -20.46 10.43 -16.80
C LYS A 39 -19.55 11.25 -17.71
N THR A 40 -18.28 10.92 -17.74
CA THR A 40 -17.31 11.41 -18.75
C THR A 40 -16.81 10.24 -19.56
N VAL A 41 -16.87 10.34 -20.89
CA VAL A 41 -16.27 9.38 -21.83
C VAL A 41 -15.03 10.03 -22.42
N ILE A 42 -13.88 9.38 -22.27
CA ILE A 42 -12.60 9.88 -22.76
C ILE A 42 -12.20 9.06 -23.99
N GLU A 43 -12.30 9.71 -25.14
CA GLU A 43 -11.86 9.15 -26.40
C GLU A 43 -10.34 8.97 -26.40
N PRO A 44 -9.82 7.77 -26.76
CA PRO A 44 -8.38 7.53 -26.80
C PRO A 44 -7.72 8.31 -27.94
N LEU A 45 -6.52 8.79 -27.70
CA LEU A 45 -5.61 9.19 -28.76
C LEU A 45 -5.02 7.94 -29.44
N GLN A 46 -4.37 8.13 -30.59
CA GLN A 46 -3.74 7.03 -31.33
C GLN A 46 -2.73 6.28 -30.41
N ASN A 47 -2.92 4.98 -30.22
CA ASN A 47 -2.12 4.09 -29.37
C ASN A 47 -2.07 4.45 -27.90
N GLU A 48 -2.93 5.34 -27.41
CA GLU A 48 -2.94 5.75 -26.02
C GLU A 48 -3.31 4.60 -25.07
N ARG A 49 -2.63 4.55 -23.94
CA ARG A 49 -2.89 3.62 -22.83
C ARG A 49 -2.91 4.39 -21.51
N TRP A 50 -3.68 3.90 -20.55
CA TRP A 50 -3.93 4.53 -19.26
C TRP A 50 -3.44 3.69 -18.09
N TRP A 51 -2.89 4.35 -17.07
CA TRP A 51 -2.50 3.82 -15.76
C TRP A 51 -3.16 4.65 -14.66
N GLY A 52 -3.27 4.10 -13.42
CA GLY A 52 -3.66 4.93 -12.28
C GLY A 52 -4.70 4.31 -11.35
N GLY A 53 -5.24 5.12 -10.45
CA GLY A 53 -6.26 4.74 -9.49
C GLY A 53 -5.73 3.91 -8.32
N PHE A 54 -5.45 2.64 -8.55
CA PHE A 54 -5.11 1.68 -7.49
C PHE A 54 -3.72 1.08 -7.71
N VAL A 55 -2.87 1.10 -6.70
CA VAL A 55 -1.56 0.44 -6.77
C VAL A 55 -1.71 -1.06 -7.02
N ALA A 56 -2.67 -1.71 -6.36
CA ALA A 56 -2.92 -3.15 -6.50
C ALA A 56 -3.42 -3.60 -7.88
N LEU A 57 -3.74 -2.67 -8.78
CA LEU A 57 -4.08 -2.96 -10.18
C LEU A 57 -2.88 -2.89 -11.13
N GLY A 58 -1.67 -2.74 -10.63
CA GLY A 58 -0.46 -2.61 -11.45
C GLY A 58 -0.33 -3.68 -12.54
N ASN A 59 -0.66 -4.93 -12.22
CA ASN A 59 -0.64 -6.02 -13.21
C ASN A 59 -1.71 -5.90 -14.31
N GLN A 60 -2.78 -5.14 -14.11
CA GLN A 60 -3.80 -4.86 -15.13
C GLN A 60 -3.47 -3.61 -15.95
N MET A 61 -2.47 -2.84 -15.52
CA MET A 61 -1.99 -1.65 -16.24
C MET A 61 -0.98 -2.04 -17.34
N PRO A 62 -0.98 -1.34 -18.47
CA PRO A 62 -1.98 -0.35 -18.87
C PRO A 62 -3.37 -0.98 -19.04
N PHE A 63 -4.41 -0.21 -18.71
CA PHE A 63 -5.79 -0.70 -18.75
C PHE A 63 -6.29 -0.99 -20.18
N ASN A 64 -7.15 -1.98 -20.30
CA ASN A 64 -7.82 -2.40 -21.54
C ASN A 64 -9.27 -2.82 -21.26
N ASP A 65 -9.98 -3.26 -22.26
CA ASP A 65 -11.40 -3.64 -22.22
C ASP A 65 -11.76 -4.78 -21.25
N HIS A 66 -10.76 -5.42 -20.62
CA HIS A 66 -10.99 -6.42 -19.56
C HIS A 66 -11.13 -5.80 -18.17
N LEU A 67 -10.85 -4.51 -18.03
CA LEU A 67 -11.01 -3.82 -16.76
C LEU A 67 -12.49 -3.61 -16.45
N ARG A 68 -12.98 -4.31 -15.43
CA ARG A 68 -14.31 -4.09 -14.86
C ARG A 68 -14.35 -2.77 -14.11
N MET A 69 -15.57 -2.25 -13.89
CA MET A 69 -15.76 -1.03 -13.10
C MET A 69 -15.05 -1.11 -11.74
N GLN A 70 -14.26 -0.11 -11.45
CA GLN A 70 -13.57 0.12 -10.19
C GLN A 70 -14.22 1.28 -9.44
N ASP A 71 -14.42 1.14 -8.15
CA ASP A 71 -15.01 2.17 -7.28
C ASP A 71 -14.03 2.53 -6.16
N MET A 72 -13.46 3.72 -6.23
CA MET A 72 -12.49 4.21 -5.25
C MET A 72 -13.11 4.52 -3.88
N SER A 73 -14.43 4.70 -3.79
CA SER A 73 -15.12 5.00 -2.53
C SER A 73 -15.46 3.78 -1.70
N ARG A 74 -15.34 2.57 -2.26
CA ARG A 74 -15.83 1.31 -1.64
C ARG A 74 -14.74 0.30 -1.34
N ASN A 75 -13.60 0.39 -2.03
CA ASN A 75 -12.54 -0.58 -1.91
C ASN A 75 -11.20 0.09 -2.21
N ASN A 76 -10.19 -0.18 -1.40
CA ASN A 76 -8.80 0.23 -1.65
C ASN A 76 -7.91 -0.97 -2.01
N MET A 77 -8.47 -2.18 -2.13
CA MET A 77 -7.74 -3.41 -2.43
C MET A 77 -6.55 -3.65 -1.48
N ASN A 78 -6.74 -3.28 -0.21
CA ASN A 78 -5.71 -3.35 0.84
C ASN A 78 -4.41 -2.62 0.47
N ASN A 79 -4.49 -1.51 -0.28
CA ASN A 79 -3.32 -0.80 -0.76
C ASN A 79 -3.62 0.70 -0.93
N GLN A 80 -2.70 1.45 -1.54
CA GLN A 80 -2.84 2.87 -1.81
C GLN A 80 -3.78 3.11 -2.98
N VAL A 81 -4.61 4.14 -2.85
CA VAL A 81 -5.54 4.60 -3.90
C VAL A 81 -5.39 6.11 -4.08
N VAL A 82 -5.30 6.54 -5.32
CA VAL A 82 -5.18 7.96 -5.67
C VAL A 82 -6.21 8.27 -6.77
N PRO A 83 -7.01 9.34 -6.64
CA PRO A 83 -7.96 9.74 -7.68
C PRO A 83 -7.23 10.41 -8.87
N PHE A 84 -6.26 9.70 -9.40
CA PHE A 84 -5.33 10.13 -10.43
C PHE A 84 -5.11 9.04 -11.47
N MET A 85 -5.16 9.43 -12.74
CA MET A 85 -4.82 8.57 -13.87
C MET A 85 -3.94 9.34 -14.86
N LEU A 86 -3.08 8.63 -15.57
CA LEU A 86 -2.15 9.21 -16.53
C LEU A 86 -2.00 8.31 -17.76
N SER A 87 -1.66 8.91 -18.90
CA SER A 87 -1.61 8.20 -20.18
C SER A 87 -0.23 8.24 -20.83
N SER A 88 0.03 7.25 -21.70
CA SER A 88 1.22 7.19 -22.56
C SER A 88 1.41 8.41 -23.46
N GLU A 89 0.32 9.10 -23.77
CA GLU A 89 0.28 10.27 -24.65
C GLU A 89 0.29 11.60 -23.90
N GLY A 90 0.74 11.61 -22.62
CA GLY A 90 0.95 12.82 -21.84
C GLY A 90 -0.34 13.52 -21.37
N ARG A 91 -1.43 12.78 -21.24
CA ARG A 91 -2.65 13.28 -20.58
C ARG A 91 -2.73 12.76 -19.14
N TYR A 92 -3.37 13.51 -18.25
CA TYR A 92 -3.69 13.04 -16.92
C TYR A 92 -5.09 13.46 -16.48
N ILE A 93 -5.62 12.77 -15.47
CA ILE A 93 -6.88 13.03 -14.78
C ILE A 93 -6.57 13.18 -13.31
N TRP A 94 -7.19 14.16 -12.66
CA TRP A 94 -7.18 14.34 -11.22
C TRP A 94 -8.57 14.72 -10.74
N ALA A 95 -8.97 14.17 -9.59
CA ALA A 95 -10.16 14.60 -8.86
C ALA A 95 -9.85 14.79 -7.37
N GLU A 96 -10.62 15.64 -6.70
CA GLU A 96 -10.51 15.78 -5.24
C GLU A 96 -11.24 14.66 -4.50
N ASN A 97 -12.31 14.16 -5.10
CA ASN A 97 -13.16 13.11 -4.55
C ASN A 97 -12.97 11.78 -5.28
N PRO A 98 -13.34 10.64 -4.64
CA PRO A 98 -13.31 9.34 -5.30
C PRO A 98 -14.27 9.29 -6.49
N PHE A 99 -13.89 8.56 -7.51
CA PHE A 99 -14.72 8.29 -8.68
C PHE A 99 -14.70 6.80 -9.04
N CYS A 100 -15.68 6.39 -9.86
CA CYS A 100 -15.66 5.07 -10.48
C CYS A 100 -15.11 5.17 -11.89
N PHE A 101 -14.47 4.12 -12.39
CA PHE A 101 -14.00 4.07 -13.77
C PHE A 101 -14.01 2.65 -14.34
N GLU A 102 -14.12 2.55 -15.64
CA GLU A 102 -14.00 1.32 -16.42
C GLU A 102 -13.37 1.61 -17.78
N VAL A 103 -12.89 0.58 -18.46
CA VAL A 103 -12.50 0.68 -19.87
C VAL A 103 -13.45 -0.17 -20.70
N LYS A 104 -14.05 0.43 -21.72
CA LYS A 104 -15.00 -0.23 -22.61
C LYS A 104 -14.84 0.30 -24.03
N ASP A 105 -14.79 -0.59 -25.00
CA ASP A 105 -14.61 -0.27 -26.42
C ASP A 105 -13.40 0.66 -26.66
N GLY A 106 -12.32 0.46 -25.89
CA GLY A 106 -11.09 1.27 -25.94
C GLY A 106 -11.20 2.64 -25.25
N GLN A 107 -12.37 3.04 -24.78
CA GLN A 107 -12.62 4.31 -24.11
C GLN A 107 -12.46 4.18 -22.58
N LEU A 108 -11.83 5.18 -21.95
CA LEU A 108 -11.86 5.31 -20.49
C LEU A 108 -13.13 6.06 -20.09
N ILE A 109 -13.99 5.42 -19.29
CA ILE A 109 -15.26 5.98 -18.82
C ILE A 109 -15.16 6.24 -17.32
N ILE A 110 -15.49 7.46 -16.90
CA ILE A 110 -15.46 7.91 -15.52
C ILE A 110 -16.87 8.26 -15.06
N TYR A 111 -17.19 7.91 -13.81
CA TYR A 111 -18.43 8.25 -13.14
C TYR A 111 -18.10 8.94 -11.81
N SER A 112 -18.56 10.18 -11.64
CA SER A 112 -18.34 11.01 -10.45
C SER A 112 -19.64 11.50 -9.86
N ASP A 113 -19.71 11.60 -8.54
CA ASP A 113 -20.87 12.14 -7.81
C ASP A 113 -20.79 13.67 -7.63
N SER A 114 -19.62 14.28 -7.82
CA SER A 114 -19.38 15.67 -7.45
C SER A 114 -19.04 16.60 -8.60
N GLU A 115 -18.29 16.15 -9.59
CA GLU A 115 -17.73 17.00 -10.63
C GLU A 115 -17.57 16.25 -11.97
N LYS A 116 -17.61 16.98 -13.09
CA LYS A 116 -17.23 16.45 -14.39
C LYS A 116 -15.70 16.40 -14.47
N ILE A 117 -15.15 15.23 -14.68
CA ILE A 117 -13.71 14.98 -14.68
C ILE A 117 -13.21 14.92 -16.12
N GLU A 118 -12.37 15.88 -16.51
CA GLU A 118 -11.84 15.98 -17.87
C GLU A 118 -10.32 15.73 -17.88
N PRO A 119 -9.76 15.11 -18.94
CA PRO A 119 -8.32 14.93 -19.04
C PRO A 119 -7.59 16.23 -19.35
N VAL A 120 -6.46 16.44 -18.68
CA VAL A 120 -5.55 17.55 -18.91
C VAL A 120 -4.40 17.09 -19.79
N LYS A 121 -4.13 17.79 -20.89
CA LYS A 121 -2.95 17.56 -21.75
C LYS A 121 -1.75 18.29 -21.13
N ALA A 122 -0.71 17.53 -20.78
CA ALA A 122 0.49 18.05 -20.10
C ALA A 122 1.80 17.76 -20.85
N GLY A 123 1.74 16.98 -21.91
CA GLY A 123 2.91 16.60 -22.69
C GLY A 123 2.58 15.55 -23.74
N THR A 124 3.54 14.69 -24.05
CA THR A 124 3.43 13.61 -25.03
C THR A 124 3.85 12.25 -24.46
N THR A 125 4.25 12.20 -23.19
CA THR A 125 4.77 11.01 -22.54
C THR A 125 4.18 10.80 -21.15
N LEU A 126 4.25 9.57 -20.68
CA LEU A 126 3.86 9.17 -19.32
C LEU A 126 4.61 10.00 -18.24
N LYS A 127 5.90 10.27 -18.47
CA LYS A 127 6.75 11.09 -17.59
C LYS A 127 6.24 12.52 -17.46
N GLU A 128 5.95 13.17 -18.59
CA GLU A 128 5.47 14.56 -18.59
C GLU A 128 4.10 14.68 -17.90
N ALA A 129 3.20 13.71 -18.14
CA ALA A 129 1.92 13.65 -17.45
C ALA A 129 2.07 13.54 -15.92
N LEU A 130 2.93 12.63 -15.45
CA LEU A 130 3.20 12.47 -14.02
C LEU A 130 3.76 13.74 -13.40
N LEU A 131 4.82 14.30 -13.98
CA LEU A 131 5.51 15.45 -13.38
C LEU A 131 4.64 16.71 -13.36
N ALA A 132 3.84 16.93 -14.39
CA ALA A 132 2.89 18.04 -14.43
C ALA A 132 1.78 17.89 -13.37
N ALA A 133 1.21 16.68 -13.24
CA ALA A 133 0.20 16.39 -12.24
C ALA A 133 0.78 16.47 -10.81
N SER A 134 1.97 15.91 -10.59
CA SER A 134 2.66 15.97 -9.30
C SER A 134 2.90 17.41 -8.86
N ALA A 135 3.47 18.24 -9.73
CA ALA A 135 3.74 19.65 -9.41
C ALA A 135 2.47 20.44 -9.01
N LYS A 136 1.31 20.06 -9.54
CA LYS A 136 0.05 20.77 -9.31
C LYS A 136 -0.77 20.21 -8.14
N HIS A 137 -0.86 18.88 -8.01
CA HIS A 137 -1.85 18.24 -7.14
C HIS A 137 -1.24 17.52 -5.93
N PHE A 138 -0.02 16.99 -6.06
CA PHE A 138 0.69 16.27 -4.99
C PHE A 138 2.20 16.54 -5.07
N PRO A 139 2.60 17.82 -4.89
CA PRO A 139 4.01 18.19 -5.00
C PRO A 139 4.86 17.43 -3.98
N PRO A 140 6.08 17.03 -4.36
CA PRO A 140 6.99 16.40 -3.43
C PRO A 140 7.28 17.30 -2.24
N SER A 141 7.27 16.74 -1.04
CA SER A 141 7.36 17.47 0.22
C SER A 141 8.75 18.05 0.54
N GLY A 142 9.77 17.73 -0.26
CA GLY A 142 11.16 18.05 0.04
C GLY A 142 11.79 17.17 1.13
N LYS A 143 11.02 16.25 1.72
CA LYS A 143 11.43 15.35 2.80
C LYS A 143 11.46 13.89 2.33
N ILE A 144 12.25 13.07 3.01
CA ILE A 144 12.30 11.62 2.83
C ILE A 144 12.03 10.93 4.17
N PRO A 145 11.56 9.67 4.19
CA PRO A 145 11.64 8.80 5.37
C PRO A 145 13.09 8.60 5.82
N GLU A 146 13.26 7.96 6.98
CA GLU A 146 14.60 7.70 7.52
C GLU A 146 15.52 6.97 6.52
N PRO A 147 16.77 7.44 6.35
CA PRO A 147 17.71 6.87 5.38
C PRO A 147 17.96 5.37 5.54
N THR A 148 17.84 4.83 6.74
CA THR A 148 17.99 3.40 7.05
C THR A 148 17.07 2.52 6.19
N PHE A 149 15.86 2.97 5.88
CA PHE A 149 14.93 2.22 5.04
C PHE A 149 15.44 1.94 3.62
N PHE A 150 16.29 2.83 3.09
CA PHE A 150 16.80 2.74 1.72
C PHE A 150 18.14 2.03 1.61
N SER A 151 18.84 1.85 2.72
CA SER A 151 20.20 1.34 2.73
C SER A 151 20.36 0.01 3.45
N LEU A 152 19.39 -0.43 4.22
CA LEU A 152 19.46 -1.65 5.01
C LEU A 152 18.15 -2.43 4.93
N PRO A 153 18.19 -3.78 5.01
CA PRO A 153 16.97 -4.59 4.99
C PRO A 153 16.13 -4.38 6.25
N GLN A 154 14.86 -4.68 6.12
CA GLN A 154 13.88 -4.68 7.20
C GLN A 154 13.54 -6.12 7.58
N TYR A 155 13.19 -6.34 8.85
CA TYR A 155 12.77 -7.62 9.41
C TYR A 155 11.43 -7.42 10.11
N ASN A 156 10.42 -8.19 9.74
CA ASN A 156 9.08 -8.08 10.29
C ASN A 156 8.68 -9.44 10.87
N THR A 157 8.20 -9.46 12.09
CA THR A 157 7.88 -10.72 12.79
C THR A 157 6.55 -11.35 12.37
N TRP A 158 5.79 -10.72 11.45
CA TRP A 158 4.44 -11.15 11.08
C TRP A 158 4.35 -12.62 10.63
N ILE A 159 5.07 -13.01 9.60
CA ILE A 159 4.95 -14.38 9.06
C ILE A 159 5.64 -15.41 9.95
N GLU A 160 6.70 -15.03 10.63
CA GLU A 160 7.43 -15.98 11.49
C GLU A 160 6.69 -16.27 12.79
N LEU A 161 6.11 -15.25 13.44
CA LEU A 161 5.45 -15.38 14.74
C LEU A 161 3.93 -15.20 14.67
N MET A 162 3.40 -14.57 13.64
CA MET A 162 1.98 -14.22 13.50
C MET A 162 1.42 -13.57 14.76
N TYR A 163 0.39 -14.13 15.39
CA TYR A 163 -0.18 -13.63 16.64
C TYR A 163 0.57 -14.09 17.90
N ASP A 164 1.66 -14.86 17.76
CA ASP A 164 2.43 -15.40 18.89
C ASP A 164 3.65 -14.54 19.25
N GLN A 165 3.50 -13.23 19.11
CA GLN A 165 4.54 -12.26 19.43
C GLN A 165 4.98 -12.40 20.89
N ASN A 166 6.26 -12.64 21.12
CA ASN A 166 6.87 -12.75 22.46
C ASN A 166 8.34 -12.36 22.41
N GLN A 167 8.88 -11.96 23.55
CA GLN A 167 10.25 -11.44 23.67
C GLN A 167 11.30 -12.48 23.29
N GLU A 168 11.14 -13.74 23.71
CA GLU A 168 12.12 -14.82 23.49
C GLU A 168 12.28 -15.11 21.98
N ASP A 169 11.17 -15.33 21.26
CA ASP A 169 11.22 -15.65 19.84
C ASP A 169 11.65 -14.47 18.98
N ILE A 170 11.28 -13.24 19.36
CA ILE A 170 11.76 -12.00 18.73
C ILE A 170 13.28 -11.90 18.84
N MET A 171 13.84 -12.10 20.04
CA MET A 171 15.28 -12.06 20.24
C MET A 171 15.99 -13.19 19.49
N ASN A 172 15.40 -14.39 19.50
CA ASN A 172 15.94 -15.52 18.73
C ASN A 172 15.98 -15.22 17.22
N TYR A 173 14.90 -14.62 16.67
CA TYR A 173 14.87 -14.20 15.27
C TYR A 173 15.99 -13.19 14.96
N ALA A 174 16.16 -12.16 15.79
CA ALA A 174 17.18 -11.15 15.60
C ALA A 174 18.60 -11.73 15.68
N HIS A 175 18.90 -12.58 16.68
CA HIS A 175 20.19 -13.27 16.79
C HIS A 175 20.47 -14.15 15.56
N LYS A 176 19.48 -14.91 15.10
CA LYS A 176 19.62 -15.76 13.92
C LYS A 176 19.85 -14.97 12.63
N ALA A 177 19.24 -13.79 12.47
CA ALA A 177 19.53 -12.92 11.35
C ALA A 177 21.02 -12.52 11.32
N VAL A 178 21.56 -12.10 12.45
CA VAL A 178 22.98 -11.72 12.59
C VAL A 178 23.92 -12.94 12.39
N GLU A 179 23.62 -14.08 13.03
CA GLU A 179 24.42 -15.32 12.91
C GLU A 179 24.50 -15.82 11.47
N ASN A 180 23.45 -15.62 10.67
CA ASN A 180 23.42 -16.00 9.26
C ASN A 180 23.94 -14.90 8.31
N GLY A 181 24.55 -13.84 8.87
CA GLY A 181 25.23 -12.80 8.11
C GLY A 181 24.32 -11.82 7.37
N PHE A 182 23.08 -11.62 7.84
CA PHE A 182 22.20 -10.60 7.28
C PHE A 182 22.51 -9.23 7.89
N PRO A 183 22.55 -8.13 7.08
CA PRO A 183 22.74 -6.77 7.58
C PRO A 183 21.64 -6.34 8.55
N GLN A 184 21.97 -5.59 9.58
CA GLN A 184 21.01 -5.08 10.56
C GLN A 184 20.43 -3.75 10.07
N GLY A 185 19.09 -3.64 10.05
CA GLY A 185 18.38 -2.44 9.63
C GLY A 185 17.19 -2.15 10.53
N VAL A 186 15.96 -2.24 10.02
CA VAL A 186 14.75 -2.01 10.81
C VAL A 186 14.15 -3.34 11.25
N PHE A 187 13.80 -3.44 12.53
CA PHE A 187 13.14 -4.59 13.13
C PHE A 187 11.72 -4.22 13.56
N MET A 188 10.72 -4.86 12.96
CA MET A 188 9.30 -4.58 13.21
C MET A 188 8.67 -5.71 14.02
N VAL A 189 8.21 -5.38 15.23
CA VAL A 189 7.36 -6.25 16.03
C VAL A 189 5.92 -6.04 15.56
N ASP A 190 5.34 -7.09 15.00
CA ASP A 190 4.03 -7.02 14.33
C ASP A 190 2.85 -7.19 15.30
N ASP A 191 1.64 -7.36 14.78
CA ASP A 191 0.38 -7.39 15.52
C ASP A 191 0.40 -8.32 16.73
N ASN A 192 -0.36 -7.95 17.77
CA ASN A 192 -0.55 -8.69 19.01
C ASN A 192 0.60 -8.59 20.06
N TRP A 193 1.48 -7.59 19.97
CA TRP A 193 2.46 -7.28 21.04
C TRP A 193 1.82 -6.59 22.23
N GLN A 194 0.80 -5.75 21.99
CA GLN A 194 0.06 -4.95 22.99
C GLN A 194 -1.00 -5.76 23.70
N ARG A 195 -1.43 -5.31 24.87
CA ARG A 195 -2.45 -6.01 25.69
C ARG A 195 -3.76 -6.22 24.93
N TYR A 196 -4.23 -5.18 24.26
CA TYR A 196 -5.39 -5.16 23.36
C TYR A 196 -5.35 -3.89 22.50
N TYR A 197 -6.14 -3.82 21.46
CA TYR A 197 -6.13 -2.67 20.55
C TYR A 197 -6.57 -1.40 21.28
N GLY A 198 -5.82 -0.32 21.06
CA GLY A 198 -5.98 0.98 21.73
C GLY A 198 -5.14 1.13 23.01
N ASN A 199 -4.57 0.05 23.54
CA ASN A 199 -3.57 0.08 24.60
C ASN A 199 -2.17 -0.03 24.01
N PHE A 200 -1.24 0.82 24.44
CA PHE A 200 0.13 0.86 23.89
C PHE A 200 1.20 0.37 24.89
N ASP A 201 0.81 -0.49 25.82
CA ASP A 201 1.71 -1.23 26.69
C ASP A 201 1.90 -2.68 26.21
N PHE A 202 3.11 -3.20 26.35
CA PHE A 202 3.38 -4.61 26.06
C PHE A 202 2.65 -5.56 27.00
N LYS A 203 2.26 -6.73 26.50
CA LYS A 203 1.75 -7.85 27.30
C LYS A 203 2.86 -8.37 28.21
N THR A 204 2.82 -8.08 29.51
CA THR A 204 3.89 -8.42 30.46
C THR A 204 4.15 -9.91 30.58
N GLU A 205 3.13 -10.75 30.36
CA GLU A 205 3.24 -12.21 30.35
C GLU A 205 4.02 -12.77 29.14
N ARG A 206 4.14 -12.00 28.06
CA ARG A 206 4.89 -12.34 26.85
C ARG A 206 6.14 -11.52 26.66
N PHE A 207 6.21 -10.35 27.28
CA PHE A 207 7.30 -9.40 27.24
C PHE A 207 7.69 -9.02 28.67
N PRO A 208 8.48 -9.86 29.36
CA PRO A 208 8.85 -9.60 30.75
C PRO A 208 9.75 -8.36 30.92
N ASP A 209 10.56 -8.02 29.92
CA ASP A 209 11.44 -6.83 29.91
C ASP A 209 11.47 -6.20 28.51
N PRO A 210 10.41 -5.50 28.07
CA PRO A 210 10.35 -4.94 26.72
C PRO A 210 11.38 -3.83 26.48
N LYS A 211 11.75 -3.06 27.51
CA LYS A 211 12.82 -2.04 27.39
C LYS A 211 14.18 -2.69 27.20
N GLY A 212 14.50 -3.72 27.97
CA GLY A 212 15.73 -4.49 27.79
C GLY A 212 15.81 -5.17 26.42
N MET A 213 14.69 -5.70 25.92
CA MET A 213 14.59 -6.24 24.55
C MET A 213 14.94 -5.17 23.49
N THR A 214 14.37 -4.00 23.59
CA THR A 214 14.62 -2.90 22.64
C THR A 214 16.07 -2.42 22.71
N ASP A 215 16.61 -2.26 23.93
CA ASP A 215 18.01 -1.87 24.13
C ASP A 215 18.98 -2.90 23.54
N GLU A 216 18.67 -4.18 23.66
CA GLU A 216 19.47 -5.24 23.06
C GLU A 216 19.40 -5.23 21.52
N LEU A 217 18.21 -5.05 20.94
CA LEU A 217 18.04 -4.89 19.48
C LEU A 217 18.84 -3.68 18.97
N HIS A 218 18.82 -2.55 19.69
CA HIS A 218 19.64 -1.39 19.35
C HIS A 218 21.14 -1.69 19.45
N ARG A 219 21.58 -2.41 20.49
CA ARG A 219 22.97 -2.83 20.65
C ARG A 219 23.44 -3.75 19.52
N MET A 220 22.52 -4.57 18.98
CA MET A 220 22.76 -5.41 17.80
C MET A 220 22.80 -4.60 16.50
N GLY A 221 22.39 -3.33 16.49
CA GLY A 221 22.39 -2.44 15.33
C GLY A 221 21.03 -2.27 14.64
N PHE A 222 19.96 -2.80 15.19
CA PHE A 222 18.60 -2.63 14.64
C PHE A 222 17.96 -1.32 15.12
N LYS A 223 17.03 -0.78 14.32
CA LYS A 223 16.00 0.18 14.68
C LYS A 223 14.70 -0.56 14.93
N VAL A 224 13.94 -0.16 15.94
CA VAL A 224 12.77 -0.94 16.39
C VAL A 224 11.47 -0.21 16.08
N MET A 225 10.56 -0.87 15.37
CA MET A 225 9.21 -0.37 15.09
C MET A 225 8.17 -1.32 15.66
N LEU A 226 7.01 -0.76 16.04
CA LEU A 226 5.86 -1.52 16.51
C LEU A 226 4.67 -1.35 15.55
N TRP A 227 3.93 -2.42 15.37
CA TRP A 227 2.65 -2.40 14.64
C TRP A 227 1.56 -1.67 15.43
N VAL A 228 0.78 -0.82 14.79
CA VAL A 228 -0.38 -0.13 15.35
C VAL A 228 -1.50 -0.01 14.32
N ALA A 229 -2.76 0.05 14.80
CA ALA A 229 -3.95 0.26 13.99
C ALA A 229 -4.89 1.27 14.66
N PRO A 230 -5.83 1.90 13.93
CA PRO A 230 -6.72 2.91 14.50
C PRO A 230 -7.85 2.30 15.36
N TYR A 231 -7.80 1.02 15.64
CA TYR A 231 -8.85 0.27 16.29
C TYR A 231 -8.66 0.23 17.81
N VAL A 232 -9.80 0.14 18.53
CA VAL A 232 -9.87 0.10 19.99
C VAL A 232 -10.75 -1.07 20.39
N SER A 233 -10.24 -1.95 21.24
CA SER A 233 -10.99 -3.11 21.74
C SER A 233 -12.25 -2.67 22.49
N PRO A 234 -13.44 -3.22 22.15
CA PRO A 234 -14.67 -2.86 22.83
C PRO A 234 -14.59 -3.17 24.32
N ASP A 235 -15.23 -2.32 25.12
CA ASP A 235 -15.35 -2.47 26.58
C ASP A 235 -14.01 -2.47 27.35
N SER A 236 -12.91 -2.02 26.71
CA SER A 236 -11.64 -1.77 27.38
C SER A 236 -11.67 -0.46 28.20
N PRO A 237 -10.76 -0.24 29.15
CA PRO A 237 -10.62 1.05 29.81
C PRO A 237 -10.42 2.20 28.82
N GLU A 238 -9.59 1.99 27.79
CA GLU A 238 -9.31 2.97 26.73
C GLU A 238 -10.56 3.26 25.89
N PHE A 239 -11.38 2.23 25.59
CA PHE A 239 -12.65 2.45 24.89
C PHE A 239 -13.53 3.44 25.68
N ARG A 240 -13.71 3.21 26.99
CA ARG A 240 -14.57 4.06 27.84
C ARG A 240 -14.03 5.47 27.97
N GLU A 241 -12.71 5.61 28.09
CA GLU A 241 -12.05 6.92 28.15
C GLU A 241 -12.23 7.69 26.82
N LEU A 242 -11.93 7.04 25.69
CA LEU A 242 -12.02 7.65 24.36
C LEU A 242 -13.47 7.97 23.98
N GLU A 243 -14.43 7.12 24.36
CA GLU A 243 -15.86 7.38 24.16
C GLU A 243 -16.31 8.61 24.95
N ALA A 244 -15.91 8.72 26.23
CA ALA A 244 -16.23 9.86 27.09
C ALA A 244 -15.62 11.17 26.56
N LYS A 245 -14.43 11.12 25.94
CA LYS A 245 -13.78 12.26 25.29
C LYS A 245 -14.39 12.59 23.93
N GLY A 246 -15.22 11.72 23.35
CA GLY A 246 -15.77 11.90 22.00
C GLY A 246 -14.74 11.68 20.89
N TYR A 247 -13.71 10.87 21.11
CA TYR A 247 -12.61 10.60 20.17
C TYR A 247 -12.87 9.39 19.27
N LEU A 248 -13.91 8.62 19.54
CA LEU A 248 -14.29 7.47 18.73
C LEU A 248 -15.26 7.86 17.61
N LEU A 249 -15.08 7.23 16.44
CA LEU A 249 -15.97 7.38 15.31
C LEU A 249 -17.42 7.00 15.69
N LYS A 250 -18.39 7.73 15.15
CA LYS A 250 -19.81 7.53 15.43
C LYS A 250 -20.56 6.95 14.23
N ASP A 251 -21.56 6.11 14.53
CA ASP A 251 -22.54 5.67 13.54
C ASP A 251 -23.52 6.81 13.19
N LYS A 252 -24.39 6.59 12.22
CA LYS A 252 -25.42 7.56 11.80
C LYS A 252 -26.37 8.00 12.92
N ASN A 253 -26.48 7.23 13.99
CA ASN A 253 -27.35 7.52 15.14
C ASN A 253 -26.60 8.23 16.28
N GLY A 254 -25.32 8.58 16.08
CA GLY A 254 -24.48 9.26 17.05
C GLY A 254 -23.90 8.37 18.15
N ARG A 255 -24.04 7.04 18.06
CA ARG A 255 -23.42 6.07 18.97
C ARG A 255 -22.03 5.72 18.47
N THR A 256 -21.14 5.23 19.35
CA THR A 256 -19.82 4.74 18.95
C THR A 256 -19.98 3.64 17.89
N ALA A 257 -19.34 3.85 16.74
CA ALA A 257 -19.36 2.91 15.63
C ALA A 257 -18.48 1.69 15.95
N ILE A 258 -18.98 0.50 15.61
CA ILE A 258 -18.21 -0.74 15.70
C ILE A 258 -17.92 -1.23 14.28
N ILE A 259 -16.63 -1.33 13.98
CA ILE A 259 -16.11 -1.71 12.66
C ILE A 259 -15.77 -3.19 12.67
N HIS A 260 -16.19 -3.92 11.64
CA HIS A 260 -15.76 -5.30 11.40
C HIS A 260 -14.52 -5.29 10.50
N TRP A 261 -13.42 -5.85 10.98
CA TRP A 261 -12.14 -5.95 10.27
C TRP A 261 -11.55 -7.36 10.46
N TRP A 262 -10.33 -7.64 10.00
CA TRP A 262 -9.78 -9.01 10.02
C TRP A 262 -9.65 -9.60 11.45
N ASN A 263 -9.49 -8.78 12.49
CA ASN A 263 -9.43 -9.23 13.89
C ASN A 263 -10.78 -9.07 14.65
N GLY A 264 -11.91 -9.11 13.92
CA GLY A 264 -13.24 -9.08 14.50
C GLY A 264 -13.85 -7.68 14.59
N TYR A 265 -14.46 -7.34 15.73
CA TYR A 265 -15.21 -6.11 15.92
C TYR A 265 -14.49 -5.17 16.88
N SER A 266 -14.27 -3.93 16.47
CA SER A 266 -13.61 -2.91 17.28
C SER A 266 -14.26 -1.55 17.09
N ALA A 267 -14.15 -0.68 18.10
CA ALA A 267 -14.31 0.75 17.88
C ALA A 267 -13.10 1.28 17.10
N CYS A 268 -13.19 2.51 16.63
CA CYS A 268 -12.13 3.13 15.86
C CYS A 268 -11.98 4.60 16.27
N TYR A 269 -10.76 5.11 16.33
CA TYR A 269 -10.55 6.55 16.44
C TYR A 269 -11.26 7.28 15.27
N ASP A 270 -11.89 8.42 15.55
CA ASP A 270 -12.31 9.31 14.48
C ASP A 270 -11.08 10.08 13.99
N THR A 271 -10.48 9.60 12.92
CA THR A 271 -9.25 10.18 12.37
C THR A 271 -9.44 11.59 11.82
N THR A 272 -10.69 12.00 11.60
CA THR A 272 -11.05 13.37 11.17
C THR A 272 -11.14 14.34 12.35
N ASN A 273 -11.04 13.83 13.60
CA ASN A 273 -10.99 14.63 14.81
C ASN A 273 -9.52 14.94 15.17
N PRO A 274 -9.07 16.20 15.05
CA PRO A 274 -7.68 16.56 15.33
C PRO A 274 -7.27 16.35 16.80
N GLU A 275 -8.21 16.45 17.74
CA GLU A 275 -7.93 16.20 19.16
C GLU A 275 -7.71 14.70 19.41
N ALA A 276 -8.52 13.84 18.79
CA ALA A 276 -8.36 12.38 18.86
C ALA A 276 -7.00 11.94 18.27
N MET A 277 -6.62 12.51 17.12
CA MET A 277 -5.35 12.19 16.47
C MET A 277 -4.14 12.75 17.24
N ASN A 278 -4.25 13.91 17.87
CA ASN A 278 -3.21 14.43 18.75
C ASN A 278 -3.05 13.57 20.01
N TYR A 279 -4.16 13.17 20.63
CA TYR A 279 -4.13 12.24 21.76
C TYR A 279 -3.40 10.94 21.40
N LEU A 280 -3.76 10.31 20.27
CA LEU A 280 -3.10 9.10 19.80
C LEU A 280 -1.58 9.31 19.58
N LYS A 281 -1.18 10.42 18.93
CA LYS A 281 0.24 10.75 18.73
C LYS A 281 1.00 10.88 20.05
N GLU A 282 0.39 11.49 21.07
CA GLU A 282 1.00 11.61 22.39
C GLU A 282 1.15 10.24 23.07
N GLN A 283 0.16 9.35 22.96
CA GLN A 283 0.29 7.97 23.47
C GLN A 283 1.42 7.21 22.78
N LEU A 284 1.55 7.36 21.46
CA LEU A 284 2.64 6.72 20.71
C LEU A 284 4.02 7.29 21.07
N LYS A 285 4.13 8.61 21.27
CA LYS A 285 5.38 9.24 21.76
C LYS A 285 5.74 8.76 23.16
N ALA A 286 4.78 8.67 24.06
CA ALA A 286 5.01 8.13 25.40
C ALA A 286 5.48 6.67 25.34
N ASN A 287 4.95 5.86 24.41
CA ASN A 287 5.44 4.51 24.15
C ASN A 287 6.91 4.52 23.66
N GLN A 288 7.26 5.43 22.72
CA GLN A 288 8.64 5.60 22.26
C GLN A 288 9.59 5.93 23.41
N GLU A 289 9.23 6.89 24.25
CA GLU A 289 10.04 7.30 25.41
C GLU A 289 10.18 6.17 26.43
N LYS A 290 9.09 5.47 26.73
CA LYS A 290 9.05 4.40 27.73
C LYS A 290 9.89 3.19 27.33
N TYR A 291 9.81 2.77 26.07
CA TYR A 291 10.41 1.51 25.60
C TYR A 291 11.58 1.70 24.63
N GLY A 292 11.88 2.92 24.20
CA GLY A 292 12.95 3.21 23.25
C GLY A 292 12.61 2.83 21.82
N ILE A 293 11.33 2.92 21.41
CA ILE A 293 10.87 2.57 20.07
C ILE A 293 11.23 3.69 19.09
N ASP A 294 11.73 3.34 17.90
CA ASP A 294 12.10 4.32 16.86
C ASP A 294 10.89 4.78 16.03
N GLY A 295 9.88 3.93 15.81
CA GLY A 295 8.70 4.29 15.05
C GLY A 295 7.63 3.22 14.96
N PHE A 296 6.73 3.35 13.97
CA PHE A 296 5.52 2.53 13.91
C PHE A 296 5.17 2.09 12.49
N LYS A 297 4.67 0.85 12.37
CA LYS A 297 3.95 0.34 11.22
C LYS A 297 2.47 0.61 11.43
N PHE A 298 1.90 1.54 10.67
CA PHE A 298 0.51 1.94 10.70
C PHE A 298 -0.31 1.07 9.75
N ASP A 299 -1.15 0.21 10.30
CA ASP A 299 -1.95 -0.75 9.56
C ASP A 299 -3.45 -0.51 9.74
N GLY A 300 -4.29 -1.17 8.97
CA GLY A 300 -5.74 -0.96 9.00
C GLY A 300 -6.16 0.42 8.47
N GLY A 301 -7.35 0.87 8.88
CA GLY A 301 -7.93 2.13 8.41
C GLY A 301 -8.43 2.10 6.96
N ASP A 302 -8.50 0.92 6.37
CA ASP A 302 -8.95 0.71 4.98
C ASP A 302 -10.41 1.10 4.77
N VAL A 303 -10.70 1.75 3.65
CA VAL A 303 -12.05 2.02 3.18
C VAL A 303 -12.89 0.75 3.10
N ALA A 304 -12.29 -0.38 2.74
CA ALA A 304 -12.95 -1.67 2.60
C ALA A 304 -13.66 -2.15 3.89
N TYR A 305 -13.18 -1.73 5.08
CA TYR A 305 -13.84 -2.05 6.35
C TYR A 305 -14.90 -1.03 6.76
N MET A 306 -14.96 0.12 6.09
CA MET A 306 -15.88 1.21 6.39
C MET A 306 -17.22 1.01 5.67
N THR A 307 -17.92 -0.10 5.97
CA THR A 307 -19.14 -0.52 5.26
C THR A 307 -20.44 0.11 5.78
N GLY A 308 -20.37 0.83 6.88
CA GLY A 308 -21.52 1.50 7.52
C GLY A 308 -21.76 2.92 7.04
N GLU A 309 -22.74 3.57 7.67
CA GLU A 309 -22.96 5.02 7.58
C GLU A 309 -22.42 5.67 8.87
N TYR A 310 -21.52 6.63 8.70
CA TYR A 310 -20.78 7.25 9.81
C TYR A 310 -21.04 8.73 9.93
N THR A 311 -20.89 9.23 11.15
CA THR A 311 -20.86 10.66 11.46
C THR A 311 -19.45 11.02 11.88
N PHE A 312 -18.73 11.68 11.01
CA PHE A 312 -17.39 12.17 11.25
C PHE A 312 -17.39 13.48 12.03
N HIS A 313 -16.31 13.77 12.76
CA HIS A 313 -16.09 15.06 13.42
C HIS A 313 -16.05 16.17 12.37
N ASP A 314 -15.25 16.03 11.31
CA ASP A 314 -15.32 16.88 10.13
C ASP A 314 -16.57 16.52 9.30
N LYS A 315 -17.51 17.47 9.22
CA LYS A 315 -18.80 17.27 8.52
C LYS A 315 -18.67 17.14 7.00
N ASN A 316 -17.52 17.52 6.44
CA ASN A 316 -17.23 17.39 5.00
C ASN A 316 -16.47 16.10 4.67
N ALA A 317 -16.07 15.35 5.70
CA ALA A 317 -15.31 14.12 5.52
C ALA A 317 -16.17 12.96 5.01
N ASN A 318 -15.53 12.07 4.30
CA ASN A 318 -16.03 10.76 3.90
C ASN A 318 -15.05 9.66 4.34
N VAL A 319 -15.32 8.42 4.00
CA VAL A 319 -14.46 7.27 4.37
C VAL A 319 -13.05 7.35 3.75
N ASN A 320 -12.91 8.01 2.61
CA ASN A 320 -11.59 8.23 1.99
C ASN A 320 -10.80 9.29 2.77
N THR A 321 -11.47 10.36 3.22
CA THR A 321 -10.88 11.38 4.12
C THR A 321 -10.42 10.74 5.43
N PHE A 322 -11.22 9.83 6.00
CA PHE A 322 -10.84 9.07 7.18
C PHE A 322 -9.54 8.30 6.96
N MET A 323 -9.41 7.57 5.83
CA MET A 323 -8.19 6.82 5.49
C MET A 323 -6.99 7.74 5.23
N GLU A 324 -7.20 8.90 4.59
CA GLU A 324 -6.16 9.92 4.40
C GLU A 324 -5.61 10.43 5.73
N LYS A 325 -6.51 10.82 6.64
CA LYS A 325 -6.14 11.33 7.97
C LYS A 325 -5.47 10.28 8.84
N TRP A 326 -5.85 9.01 8.72
CA TRP A 326 -5.11 7.92 9.34
C TRP A 326 -3.68 7.83 8.83
N ALA A 327 -3.49 7.85 7.52
CA ALA A 327 -2.15 7.74 6.94
C ALA A 327 -1.26 8.97 7.23
N GLU A 328 -1.84 10.17 7.36
CA GLU A 328 -1.10 11.39 7.73
C GLU A 328 -0.39 11.29 9.10
N ILE A 329 -0.82 10.38 9.99
CA ILE A 329 -0.15 10.19 11.30
C ILE A 329 1.32 9.81 11.12
N GLY A 330 1.65 9.05 10.05
CA GLY A 330 3.02 8.65 9.73
C GLY A 330 3.97 9.83 9.56
N LEU A 331 3.48 10.99 9.11
CA LEU A 331 4.30 12.21 8.95
C LEU A 331 4.87 12.75 10.27
N SER A 332 4.32 12.30 11.41
CA SER A 332 4.79 12.68 12.75
C SER A 332 5.92 11.78 13.26
N PHE A 333 6.24 10.70 12.55
CA PHE A 333 7.22 9.69 12.95
C PHE A 333 8.19 9.41 11.80
N PRO A 334 9.49 9.72 11.94
CA PRO A 334 10.47 9.50 10.87
C PRO A 334 10.58 8.03 10.43
N TYR A 335 10.51 7.10 11.39
CA TYR A 335 10.32 5.67 11.12
C TYR A 335 8.82 5.37 11.05
N ASN A 336 8.29 5.26 9.83
CA ASN A 336 6.90 4.95 9.57
C ASN A 336 6.77 3.94 8.43
N GLU A 337 5.75 3.09 8.48
CA GLU A 337 5.35 2.25 7.35
C GLU A 337 3.81 2.19 7.31
N LEU A 338 3.23 2.29 6.12
CA LEU A 338 1.79 2.23 5.90
C LEU A 338 1.47 1.22 4.80
N ARG A 339 0.39 0.46 4.98
CA ARG A 339 -0.11 -0.47 3.96
C ARG A 339 -1.14 0.17 3.04
N ALA A 340 -1.97 1.06 3.57
CA ALA A 340 -3.08 1.68 2.86
C ALA A 340 -3.07 3.20 3.04
N SER A 341 -3.41 3.94 1.98
CA SER A 341 -3.62 5.38 2.04
C SER A 341 -4.53 5.86 0.91
N TRP A 342 -5.18 6.99 1.16
CA TRP A 342 -5.88 7.77 0.14
C TRP A 342 -5.05 9.00 -0.19
N LYS A 343 -4.79 9.27 -1.48
CA LYS A 343 -3.91 10.36 -1.93
C LYS A 343 -2.50 10.27 -1.32
N LEU A 344 -1.96 11.36 -0.76
CA LEU A 344 -0.67 11.48 -0.08
C LEU A 344 0.57 11.15 -0.95
N GLY A 345 0.43 11.24 -2.27
CA GLY A 345 1.59 11.21 -3.17
C GLY A 345 2.59 12.32 -2.83
N GLY A 346 3.89 12.08 -3.00
CA GLY A 346 4.96 13.05 -2.74
C GLY A 346 5.32 13.26 -1.27
N GLN A 347 4.60 12.66 -0.31
CA GLN A 347 4.87 12.78 1.12
C GLN A 347 5.97 11.83 1.59
N ALA A 348 6.63 12.17 2.73
CA ALA A 348 7.68 11.35 3.33
C ALA A 348 7.10 10.17 4.12
N LEU A 349 6.35 9.31 3.43
CA LEU A 349 5.69 8.13 3.98
C LEU A 349 6.23 6.87 3.30
N VAL A 350 6.66 5.90 4.10
CA VAL A 350 6.96 4.56 3.60
C VAL A 350 5.64 3.85 3.32
N GLN A 351 5.41 3.53 2.06
CA GLN A 351 4.26 2.72 1.66
C GLN A 351 4.74 1.26 1.48
N ARG A 352 3.93 0.30 1.87
CA ARG A 352 4.19 -1.12 1.60
C ARG A 352 3.09 -1.67 0.70
N LEU A 353 3.45 -2.49 -0.28
CA LEU A 353 2.46 -3.22 -1.07
C LEU A 353 1.61 -4.12 -0.17
N GLY A 354 0.37 -4.33 -0.53
CA GLY A 354 -0.52 -5.28 0.16
C GLY A 354 0.06 -6.69 0.15
N ASP A 355 -0.26 -7.45 1.20
CA ASP A 355 0.25 -8.79 1.45
C ASP A 355 0.10 -9.70 0.23
N LYS A 356 1.18 -10.34 -0.18
CA LYS A 356 1.25 -11.27 -1.32
C LYS A 356 1.24 -12.71 -0.82
N ASP A 357 0.63 -13.60 -1.59
CA ASP A 357 0.72 -15.04 -1.33
C ASP A 357 2.14 -15.57 -1.55
N TYR A 358 2.45 -16.70 -0.90
CA TYR A 358 3.64 -17.51 -1.20
C TYR A 358 3.43 -18.24 -2.53
N SER A 359 3.69 -17.56 -3.64
CA SER A 359 3.51 -18.13 -4.98
C SER A 359 4.31 -17.40 -6.05
N TRP A 360 4.63 -18.08 -7.15
CA TRP A 360 5.24 -17.48 -8.33
C TRP A 360 4.35 -16.37 -8.91
N ARG A 361 3.03 -16.55 -8.89
CA ARG A 361 2.08 -15.52 -9.34
C ARG A 361 2.22 -14.23 -8.53
N ALA A 362 2.33 -14.35 -7.22
CA ALA A 362 2.52 -13.21 -6.33
C ALA A 362 3.85 -12.47 -6.60
N THR A 363 4.94 -13.23 -6.83
CA THR A 363 6.24 -12.66 -7.21
C THR A 363 6.16 -11.87 -8.53
N GLN A 364 5.36 -12.33 -9.51
CA GLN A 364 5.12 -11.63 -10.77
C GLN A 364 4.37 -10.29 -10.59
N LEU A 365 3.61 -10.12 -9.52
CA LEU A 365 2.87 -8.89 -9.23
C LEU A 365 3.77 -7.77 -8.67
N LEU A 366 4.94 -8.09 -8.13
CA LEU A 366 5.80 -7.12 -7.44
C LEU A 366 6.22 -5.96 -8.35
N ILE A 367 6.75 -6.25 -9.54
CA ILE A 367 7.22 -5.19 -10.47
C ILE A 367 6.08 -4.30 -10.96
N PRO A 368 4.96 -4.82 -11.48
CA PRO A 368 3.89 -3.96 -11.94
C PRO A 368 3.24 -3.13 -10.82
N ASP A 369 3.06 -3.69 -9.60
CA ASP A 369 2.51 -2.93 -8.47
C ASP A 369 3.50 -1.86 -7.98
N MET A 370 4.81 -2.14 -7.94
CA MET A 370 5.84 -1.16 -7.58
C MET A 370 5.95 -0.02 -8.61
N THR A 371 5.86 -0.33 -9.89
CA THR A 371 5.84 0.70 -10.94
C THR A 371 4.56 1.53 -10.91
N ALA A 372 3.42 0.91 -10.60
CA ALA A 372 2.15 1.61 -10.38
C ALA A 372 2.23 2.55 -9.17
N ALA A 373 2.83 2.11 -8.05
CA ALA A 373 3.06 2.97 -6.89
C ALA A 373 3.87 4.22 -7.26
N GLY A 374 4.96 4.05 -8.01
CA GLY A 374 5.77 5.17 -8.51
C GLY A 374 4.98 6.14 -9.40
N LEU A 375 4.15 5.61 -10.31
CA LEU A 375 3.28 6.41 -11.20
C LEU A 375 2.16 7.13 -10.45
N LEU A 376 1.80 6.66 -9.25
CA LEU A 376 0.79 7.28 -8.38
C LEU A 376 1.39 8.23 -7.32
N GLY A 377 2.71 8.51 -7.40
CA GLY A 377 3.39 9.45 -6.51
C GLY A 377 3.90 8.83 -5.19
N HIS A 378 3.79 7.51 -5.02
CA HIS A 378 4.32 6.79 -3.86
C HIS A 378 5.75 6.31 -4.15
N TYR A 379 6.71 7.19 -3.93
CA TYR A 379 8.12 6.94 -4.32
C TYR A 379 8.85 6.02 -3.34
N TYR A 380 8.46 6.01 -2.07
CA TYR A 380 9.12 5.32 -0.96
C TYR A 380 8.34 4.04 -0.62
N THR A 381 8.29 3.11 -1.56
CA THR A 381 7.48 1.90 -1.43
C THR A 381 8.34 0.66 -1.18
N CYS A 382 7.93 -0.13 -0.18
CA CYS A 382 8.43 -1.47 0.09
C CYS A 382 7.61 -2.50 -0.71
N PRO A 383 8.24 -3.46 -1.42
CA PRO A 383 7.53 -4.41 -2.28
C PRO A 383 6.88 -5.59 -1.52
N ASP A 384 6.40 -5.40 -0.29
CA ASP A 384 5.96 -6.45 0.63
C ASP A 384 7.14 -7.24 1.26
N MET A 385 6.91 -8.43 1.76
CA MET A 385 7.89 -9.29 2.44
C MET A 385 8.45 -10.33 1.46
N VAL A 386 9.71 -10.68 1.59
CA VAL A 386 10.35 -11.74 0.78
C VAL A 386 9.58 -13.05 0.93
N GLY A 387 9.11 -13.59 -0.19
CA GLY A 387 8.28 -14.79 -0.25
C GLY A 387 6.79 -14.54 -0.04
N GLY A 388 6.39 -13.34 0.42
CA GLY A 388 5.01 -12.92 0.64
C GLY A 388 4.66 -12.68 2.11
N GLY A 389 3.68 -11.80 2.35
CA GLY A 389 3.20 -11.38 3.67
C GLY A 389 1.78 -11.86 4.02
N GLN A 390 1.12 -12.63 3.15
CA GLN A 390 -0.26 -13.07 3.36
C GLN A 390 -0.37 -14.01 4.56
N PHE A 391 -1.30 -13.68 5.48
CA PHE A 391 -1.61 -14.53 6.64
C PHE A 391 -1.89 -15.97 6.22
N GLY A 392 -1.24 -16.90 6.89
CA GLY A 392 -1.44 -18.33 6.66
C GLY A 392 -0.79 -18.91 5.41
N ALA A 393 -0.19 -18.10 4.53
CA ALA A 393 0.42 -18.59 3.29
C ALA A 393 1.54 -19.64 3.51
N PHE A 394 2.19 -19.61 4.66
CA PHE A 394 3.27 -20.52 5.04
C PHE A 394 2.85 -21.65 6.01
N LEU A 395 1.64 -21.61 6.58
CA LEU A 395 1.23 -22.51 7.69
C LEU A 395 1.18 -23.99 7.32
N ASN A 396 0.76 -24.33 6.11
CA ASN A 396 0.53 -25.72 5.70
C ASN A 396 1.50 -26.18 4.61
N VAL A 397 2.60 -25.45 4.42
CA VAL A 397 3.60 -25.78 3.43
C VAL A 397 4.45 -26.96 3.91
N LYS A 398 4.24 -28.15 3.32
CA LYS A 398 5.00 -29.38 3.66
C LYS A 398 6.45 -29.35 3.16
N LYS A 399 6.67 -28.69 2.03
CA LYS A 399 7.98 -28.54 1.40
C LYS A 399 8.03 -27.16 0.74
N PHE A 400 9.00 -26.36 1.14
CA PHE A 400 9.20 -25.04 0.57
C PHE A 400 9.82 -25.12 -0.83
N ASP A 401 9.34 -24.27 -1.73
CA ASP A 401 9.99 -23.98 -3.00
C ASP A 401 11.10 -22.96 -2.72
N GLU A 402 12.32 -23.48 -2.49
CA GLU A 402 13.46 -22.63 -2.16
C GLU A 402 13.84 -21.70 -3.31
N GLU A 403 13.64 -22.11 -4.57
CA GLU A 403 13.87 -21.28 -5.74
C GLU A 403 12.97 -20.03 -5.70
N LEU A 404 11.68 -20.20 -5.39
CA LEU A 404 10.74 -19.09 -5.26
C LEU A 404 11.20 -18.05 -4.23
N ILE A 405 11.62 -18.50 -3.03
CA ILE A 405 12.10 -17.60 -1.97
C ILE A 405 13.36 -16.85 -2.42
N VAL A 406 14.34 -17.55 -3.01
CA VAL A 406 15.57 -16.92 -3.53
C VAL A 406 15.24 -15.91 -4.63
N ARG A 407 14.37 -16.25 -5.58
CA ARG A 407 13.97 -15.34 -6.66
C ARG A 407 13.19 -14.14 -6.12
N SER A 408 12.29 -14.34 -5.16
CA SER A 408 11.61 -13.25 -4.46
C SER A 408 12.63 -12.31 -3.78
N CYS A 409 13.59 -12.88 -3.04
CA CYS A 409 14.69 -12.11 -2.42
C CYS A 409 15.47 -11.27 -3.45
N GLN A 410 15.75 -11.84 -4.63
CA GLN A 410 16.43 -11.13 -5.73
C GLN A 410 15.60 -9.97 -6.27
N VAL A 411 14.27 -10.13 -6.41
CA VAL A 411 13.38 -9.03 -6.83
C VAL A 411 13.46 -7.86 -5.86
N HIS A 412 13.45 -8.14 -4.54
CA HIS A 412 13.49 -7.13 -3.49
C HIS A 412 14.85 -6.39 -3.41
N ALA A 413 15.95 -7.04 -3.77
CA ALA A 413 17.31 -6.51 -3.55
C ALA A 413 17.59 -5.16 -4.22
N LEU A 414 16.98 -4.89 -5.38
CA LEU A 414 17.13 -3.64 -6.13
C LEU A 414 15.82 -2.81 -6.19
N MET A 415 14.98 -2.97 -5.18
CA MET A 415 13.83 -2.10 -4.89
C MET A 415 14.22 -1.01 -3.88
N PRO A 416 13.41 0.02 -3.66
CA PRO A 416 13.70 1.08 -2.70
C PRO A 416 13.94 0.56 -1.28
N MET A 417 13.26 -0.52 -0.93
CA MET A 417 13.32 -1.20 0.36
C MET A 417 13.27 -2.70 0.17
N MET A 418 13.76 -3.44 1.18
CA MET A 418 13.77 -4.90 1.20
C MET A 418 13.33 -5.38 2.58
N GLN A 419 12.29 -6.20 2.66
CA GLN A 419 11.73 -6.65 3.93
C GLN A 419 11.66 -8.17 3.99
N PHE A 420 12.19 -8.77 5.06
CA PHE A 420 12.04 -10.18 5.41
C PHE A 420 10.96 -10.35 6.47
N SER A 421 10.26 -11.49 6.45
CA SER A 421 9.36 -11.88 7.53
C SER A 421 9.50 -13.36 7.86
N VAL A 422 9.19 -14.27 6.91
CA VAL A 422 9.58 -15.67 7.10
C VAL A 422 11.10 -15.76 7.25
N ALA A 423 11.57 -16.50 8.25
CA ALA A 423 13.00 -16.66 8.53
C ALA A 423 13.69 -17.53 7.46
N PRO A 424 14.57 -16.98 6.59
CA PRO A 424 15.21 -17.77 5.54
C PRO A 424 15.99 -18.98 6.09
N TRP A 425 16.67 -18.83 7.21
CA TRP A 425 17.44 -19.90 7.87
C TRP A 425 16.60 -21.04 8.43
N ARG A 426 15.29 -20.87 8.58
CA ARG A 426 14.35 -21.93 8.98
C ARG A 426 13.86 -22.77 7.81
N ILE A 427 13.71 -22.15 6.63
CA ILE A 427 13.00 -22.75 5.49
C ILE A 427 13.89 -23.11 4.30
N LEU A 428 15.13 -22.63 4.27
CA LEU A 428 16.06 -22.83 3.16
C LEU A 428 17.26 -23.70 3.56
N SER A 429 17.88 -24.34 2.57
CA SER A 429 19.22 -24.92 2.69
C SER A 429 20.26 -23.83 3.02
N LYS A 430 21.39 -24.21 3.61
CA LYS A 430 22.48 -23.27 3.95
C LYS A 430 22.98 -22.51 2.73
N GLU A 431 23.05 -23.16 1.58
CA GLU A 431 23.47 -22.58 0.31
C GLU A 431 22.51 -21.47 -0.12
N ASN A 432 21.20 -21.71 -0.02
CA ASN A 432 20.17 -20.75 -0.39
C ASN A 432 20.03 -19.60 0.63
N VAL A 433 20.25 -19.86 1.92
CA VAL A 433 20.39 -18.80 2.95
C VAL A 433 21.54 -17.86 2.59
N ALA A 434 22.70 -18.40 2.20
CA ALA A 434 23.86 -17.59 1.79
C ALA A 434 23.56 -16.75 0.54
N ILE A 435 22.76 -17.26 -0.41
CA ILE A 435 22.31 -16.47 -1.57
C ILE A 435 21.40 -15.31 -1.11
N CYS A 436 20.46 -15.54 -0.22
CA CYS A 436 19.61 -14.48 0.32
C CYS A 436 20.41 -13.42 1.08
N ALA A 437 21.36 -13.83 1.92
CA ALA A 437 22.27 -12.91 2.61
C ALA A 437 23.11 -12.07 1.63
N LYS A 438 23.63 -12.69 0.55
CA LYS A 438 24.31 -11.97 -0.55
C LYS A 438 23.44 -10.85 -1.13
N TYR A 439 22.15 -11.11 -1.34
CA TYR A 439 21.25 -10.11 -1.93
C TYR A 439 20.81 -9.04 -0.92
N ALA A 440 20.74 -9.37 0.37
CA ALA A 440 20.61 -8.37 1.43
C ALA A 440 21.83 -7.43 1.48
N HIS A 441 23.05 -7.96 1.30
CA HIS A 441 24.27 -7.15 1.14
C HIS A 441 24.30 -6.38 -0.18
N LEU A 442 23.76 -6.89 -1.28
CA LEU A 442 23.64 -6.12 -2.51
C LEU A 442 22.73 -4.90 -2.31
N HIS A 443 21.61 -5.06 -1.60
CA HIS A 443 20.72 -3.95 -1.23
C HIS A 443 21.50 -2.90 -0.42
N GLN A 444 22.26 -3.32 0.59
CA GLN A 444 23.12 -2.44 1.39
C GLN A 444 24.17 -1.71 0.53
N GLN A 445 24.84 -2.40 -0.38
CA GLN A 445 25.84 -1.82 -1.29
C GLN A 445 25.25 -0.78 -2.25
N MET A 446 23.99 -0.97 -2.65
CA MET A 446 23.25 -0.04 -3.50
C MET A 446 22.56 1.08 -2.70
N GLY A 447 22.63 1.01 -1.37
CA GLY A 447 21.92 1.90 -0.45
C GLY A 447 22.18 3.37 -0.69
N ASP A 448 23.44 3.78 -0.89
CA ASP A 448 23.76 5.18 -1.19
C ASP A 448 23.09 5.67 -2.48
N TYR A 449 23.10 4.84 -3.55
CA TYR A 449 22.42 5.18 -4.79
C TYR A 449 20.90 5.25 -4.64
N ILE A 450 20.30 4.30 -3.93
CA ILE A 450 18.85 4.30 -3.66
C ILE A 450 18.47 5.54 -2.82
N LEU A 451 19.29 5.89 -1.83
CA LEU A 451 19.09 7.10 -1.01
C LEU A 451 19.21 8.40 -1.83
N GLU A 452 20.16 8.45 -2.78
CA GLU A 452 20.26 9.57 -3.74
C GLU A 452 18.99 9.68 -4.58
N LEU A 453 18.44 8.56 -5.07
CA LEU A 453 17.18 8.54 -5.80
C LEU A 453 16.00 9.00 -4.93
N ALA A 454 15.97 8.62 -3.64
CA ALA A 454 14.94 9.08 -2.70
C ALA A 454 15.01 10.60 -2.49
N LYS A 455 16.22 11.16 -2.32
CA LYS A 455 16.44 12.61 -2.23
C LYS A 455 16.10 13.34 -3.53
N HIS A 456 16.33 12.70 -4.66
CA HIS A 456 15.92 13.24 -5.96
C HIS A 456 14.40 13.25 -6.11
N ALA A 457 13.73 12.13 -5.79
CA ALA A 457 12.28 12.01 -5.82
C ALA A 457 11.59 13.05 -4.92
N SER A 458 12.14 13.32 -3.72
CA SER A 458 11.60 14.31 -2.79
C SER A 458 11.59 15.74 -3.31
N LYS A 459 12.33 16.03 -4.38
CA LYS A 459 12.46 17.36 -5.00
C LYS A 459 11.76 17.44 -6.35
N THR A 460 11.74 16.35 -7.11
CA THR A 460 11.34 16.36 -8.51
C THR A 460 10.03 15.62 -8.78
N GLY A 461 9.62 14.70 -7.91
CA GLY A 461 8.51 13.80 -8.15
C GLY A 461 8.84 12.64 -9.11
N GLU A 462 10.10 12.45 -9.47
CA GLU A 462 10.51 11.29 -10.28
C GLU A 462 10.58 10.01 -9.44
N PRO A 463 9.92 8.90 -9.84
CA PRO A 463 9.92 7.66 -9.07
C PRO A 463 11.33 7.04 -8.95
N ILE A 464 11.57 6.32 -7.86
CA ILE A 464 12.78 5.50 -7.66
C ILE A 464 12.72 4.27 -8.57
N VAL A 465 11.62 3.50 -8.49
CA VAL A 465 11.31 2.40 -9.42
C VAL A 465 10.47 2.95 -10.56
N ARG A 466 10.95 2.78 -11.78
CA ARG A 466 10.33 3.38 -12.97
C ARG A 466 9.84 2.31 -13.93
N HIS A 467 8.61 2.46 -14.41
CA HIS A 467 8.10 1.69 -15.53
C HIS A 467 8.97 1.92 -16.77
N MET A 468 9.18 0.89 -17.59
CA MET A 468 10.04 1.00 -18.76
C MET A 468 9.53 2.05 -19.75
N GLU A 469 8.21 2.16 -19.97
CA GLU A 469 7.60 3.19 -20.83
C GLU A 469 7.77 4.61 -20.27
N TYR A 470 7.81 4.78 -18.93
CA TYR A 470 8.11 6.06 -18.29
C TYR A 470 9.52 6.56 -18.64
N GLN A 471 10.52 5.67 -18.60
CA GLN A 471 11.92 6.02 -18.81
C GLN A 471 12.33 6.00 -20.29
N TYR A 472 11.69 5.16 -21.10
CA TYR A 472 11.97 4.96 -22.52
C TYR A 472 10.66 4.97 -23.33
N PRO A 473 9.99 6.14 -23.41
CA PRO A 473 8.69 6.23 -24.06
C PRO A 473 8.78 5.85 -25.55
N HIS A 474 7.73 5.21 -26.04
CA HIS A 474 7.55 4.83 -27.45
C HIS A 474 8.66 3.90 -28.01
N GLN A 475 9.33 3.12 -27.15
CA GLN A 475 10.35 2.14 -27.56
C GLN A 475 9.86 0.68 -27.44
N GLY A 476 8.55 0.45 -27.36
CA GLY A 476 7.95 -0.88 -27.30
C GLY A 476 7.86 -1.46 -25.88
N PHE A 477 7.89 -0.63 -24.85
CA PHE A 477 7.85 -1.04 -23.45
C PHE A 477 6.49 -0.85 -22.77
N ILE A 478 5.47 -0.49 -23.52
CA ILE A 478 4.16 -0.13 -22.97
C ILE A 478 3.54 -1.26 -22.10
N ASP A 479 3.71 -2.52 -22.51
CA ASP A 479 3.21 -3.71 -21.82
C ASP A 479 4.27 -4.42 -20.95
N CYS A 480 5.42 -3.79 -20.71
CA CYS A 480 6.53 -4.39 -19.97
C CYS A 480 6.21 -4.49 -18.48
N LYS A 481 6.19 -5.72 -17.93
CA LYS A 481 5.82 -6.03 -16.53
C LYS A 481 6.87 -6.86 -15.79
N ASP A 482 7.97 -7.21 -16.44
CA ASP A 482 8.94 -8.17 -15.92
C ASP A 482 10.37 -7.63 -15.78
N GLN A 483 10.55 -6.34 -16.06
CA GLN A 483 11.77 -5.59 -15.84
C GLN A 483 11.43 -4.12 -15.56
N PHE A 484 12.34 -3.41 -14.88
CA PHE A 484 12.13 -2.02 -14.48
C PHE A 484 13.43 -1.24 -14.48
N MET A 485 13.32 0.08 -14.37
CA MET A 485 14.48 0.93 -14.12
C MET A 485 14.56 1.30 -12.64
N LEU A 486 15.71 1.11 -12.02
CA LEU A 486 16.09 1.72 -10.75
C LEU A 486 16.77 3.06 -11.07
N GLY A 487 16.02 4.15 -10.87
CA GLY A 487 16.40 5.47 -11.38
C GLY A 487 16.54 5.50 -12.91
N ASP A 488 17.54 6.23 -13.38
CA ASP A 488 17.89 6.34 -14.81
C ASP A 488 19.10 5.47 -15.20
N LYS A 489 19.75 4.85 -14.22
CA LYS A 489 21.04 4.19 -14.37
C LYS A 489 20.96 2.67 -14.53
N TYR A 490 20.13 1.97 -13.73
CA TYR A 490 20.11 0.51 -13.72
C TYR A 490 18.80 -0.05 -14.28
N LEU A 491 18.89 -0.92 -15.28
CA LEU A 491 17.80 -1.79 -15.72
C LEU A 491 17.90 -3.09 -14.93
N VAL A 492 16.84 -3.46 -14.24
CA VAL A 492 16.77 -4.67 -13.39
C VAL A 492 15.80 -5.66 -14.03
N ALA A 493 16.27 -6.88 -14.24
CA ALA A 493 15.53 -7.91 -14.97
C ALA A 493 15.55 -9.25 -14.20
N PRO A 494 14.84 -9.39 -13.06
CA PRO A 494 14.87 -10.58 -12.22
C PRO A 494 14.11 -11.75 -12.85
N MET A 495 14.41 -12.98 -12.42
CA MET A 495 13.57 -14.14 -12.72
C MET A 495 12.27 -14.04 -11.92
N LEU A 496 11.13 -14.22 -12.60
CA LEU A 496 9.78 -14.20 -12.03
C LEU A 496 9.05 -15.55 -12.20
N THR A 497 9.77 -16.54 -12.69
CA THR A 497 9.32 -17.92 -12.89
C THR A 497 10.48 -18.85 -12.58
N SER A 498 10.18 -20.11 -12.26
CA SER A 498 11.22 -21.15 -12.14
C SER A 498 11.97 -21.32 -13.46
N GLY A 499 13.27 -21.54 -13.38
CA GLY A 499 14.14 -21.78 -14.51
C GLY A 499 15.48 -21.07 -14.43
N THR A 500 16.27 -21.22 -15.52
CA THR A 500 17.67 -20.76 -15.60
C THR A 500 17.94 -19.79 -16.73
N SER A 501 16.91 -19.28 -17.41
CA SER A 501 17.08 -18.33 -18.48
C SER A 501 15.87 -17.40 -18.60
N ARG A 502 16.08 -16.19 -19.09
CA ARG A 502 15.02 -15.23 -19.39
C ARG A 502 15.35 -14.37 -20.60
N THR A 503 14.31 -13.82 -21.22
CA THR A 503 14.45 -12.79 -22.23
C THR A 503 14.52 -11.41 -21.57
N VAL A 504 15.43 -10.55 -22.05
CA VAL A 504 15.60 -9.16 -21.61
C VAL A 504 15.51 -8.25 -22.83
N MET A 505 14.81 -7.13 -22.68
CA MET A 505 14.70 -6.08 -23.69
C MET A 505 15.54 -4.87 -23.24
N LEU A 506 16.67 -4.63 -23.89
CA LEU A 506 17.51 -3.46 -23.64
C LEU A 506 17.05 -2.27 -24.51
N PRO A 507 16.77 -1.09 -23.92
CA PRO A 507 16.48 0.11 -24.69
C PRO A 507 17.71 0.65 -25.40
N LYS A 508 17.54 1.64 -26.28
CA LYS A 508 18.64 2.32 -26.97
C LYS A 508 19.70 2.82 -25.98
N GLY A 509 20.95 2.48 -26.23
CA GLY A 509 22.10 2.85 -25.39
C GLY A 509 23.14 1.75 -25.30
N ARG A 510 24.14 1.96 -24.42
CA ARG A 510 25.15 0.96 -24.05
C ARG A 510 24.90 0.49 -22.61
N TRP A 511 24.95 -0.80 -22.40
CA TRP A 511 24.58 -1.44 -21.17
C TRP A 511 25.64 -2.43 -20.74
N LYS A 512 26.11 -2.36 -19.50
CA LYS A 512 27.03 -3.31 -18.88
C LYS A 512 26.25 -4.18 -17.89
N ASP A 513 26.24 -5.50 -18.11
CA ASP A 513 25.54 -6.41 -17.21
C ASP A 513 26.30 -6.64 -15.89
N ASP A 514 25.64 -7.36 -14.96
CA ASP A 514 26.17 -7.76 -13.64
C ASP A 514 27.48 -8.57 -13.72
N ARG A 515 27.82 -9.15 -14.88
CA ARG A 515 29.06 -9.90 -15.16
C ARG A 515 30.11 -9.08 -15.90
N GLY A 516 29.86 -7.78 -16.11
CA GLY A 516 30.79 -6.86 -16.79
C GLY A 516 30.73 -6.88 -18.32
N LYS A 517 29.85 -7.69 -18.95
CA LYS A 517 29.71 -7.74 -20.40
C LYS A 517 28.90 -6.54 -20.91
N VAL A 518 29.38 -5.92 -22.00
CA VAL A 518 28.74 -4.75 -22.60
C VAL A 518 27.87 -5.13 -23.79
N PHE A 519 26.68 -4.58 -23.84
CA PHE A 519 25.69 -4.76 -24.90
C PHE A 519 25.29 -3.39 -25.47
N LYS A 520 24.93 -3.37 -26.77
CA LYS A 520 24.33 -2.21 -27.43
C LYS A 520 22.84 -2.49 -27.65
N GLY A 521 21.98 -1.60 -27.17
CA GLY A 521 20.53 -1.59 -27.46
C GLY A 521 20.18 -0.60 -28.60
N PRO A 522 18.96 -0.69 -29.19
CA PRO A 522 17.90 -1.58 -28.73
C PRO A 522 18.20 -3.05 -29.08
N ARG A 523 17.87 -3.94 -28.14
CA ARG A 523 18.14 -5.38 -28.33
C ARG A 523 17.24 -6.23 -27.43
N THR A 524 16.64 -7.26 -28.01
CA THR A 524 16.02 -8.36 -27.25
C THR A 524 16.96 -9.56 -27.28
N MET A 525 17.21 -10.16 -26.11
CA MET A 525 18.13 -11.30 -25.99
C MET A 525 17.72 -12.22 -24.84
N THR A 526 17.96 -13.52 -25.02
CA THR A 526 17.86 -14.50 -23.92
C THR A 526 19.21 -14.58 -23.22
N ILE A 527 19.20 -14.57 -21.90
CA ILE A 527 20.38 -14.67 -21.05
C ILE A 527 20.24 -15.84 -20.07
N ASP A 528 21.38 -16.42 -19.70
CA ASP A 528 21.50 -17.43 -18.68
C ASP A 528 21.40 -16.80 -17.29
N VAL A 529 20.55 -17.36 -16.42
CA VAL A 529 20.25 -16.84 -15.07
C VAL A 529 20.19 -18.00 -14.07
N PRO A 530 21.32 -18.60 -13.71
CA PRO A 530 21.35 -19.61 -12.64
C PRO A 530 20.84 -19.03 -11.32
N LEU A 531 20.52 -19.87 -10.35
CA LEU A 531 19.78 -19.46 -9.14
C LEU A 531 20.48 -18.34 -8.35
N GLU A 532 21.81 -18.34 -8.32
CA GLU A 532 22.62 -17.34 -7.62
C GLU A 532 22.77 -16.01 -8.35
N ARG A 533 22.14 -15.83 -9.54
CA ARG A 533 22.25 -14.63 -10.36
C ARG A 533 20.97 -13.80 -10.37
N LEU A 534 21.08 -12.50 -10.08
CA LEU A 534 20.12 -11.44 -10.41
C LEU A 534 20.67 -10.64 -11.60
N PRO A 535 20.06 -10.69 -12.78
CA PRO A 535 20.49 -9.85 -13.89
C PRO A 535 20.09 -8.39 -13.68
N TYR A 536 21.07 -7.49 -13.76
CA TYR A 536 20.85 -6.06 -13.89
C TYR A 536 21.90 -5.44 -14.83
N PHE A 537 21.58 -4.30 -15.40
CA PHE A 537 22.39 -3.68 -16.42
C PHE A 537 22.61 -2.20 -16.08
N GLU A 538 23.86 -1.80 -15.98
CA GLU A 538 24.26 -0.40 -15.80
C GLU A 538 24.28 0.30 -17.16
N LYS A 539 23.58 1.44 -17.27
CA LYS A 539 23.65 2.31 -18.45
C LYS A 539 24.98 3.03 -18.47
N LEU A 540 25.75 2.83 -19.55
CA LEU A 540 27.04 3.50 -19.73
C LEU A 540 26.82 4.88 -20.36
N THR A 541 27.35 5.92 -19.74
CA THR A 541 27.57 7.22 -20.35
C THR A 541 28.65 7.06 -21.44
N LYS A 542 28.58 7.86 -22.53
CA LYS A 542 29.46 7.76 -23.68
C LYS A 542 30.93 7.76 -23.31
#